data_6d96191ee33f3d6a8322a2cdfef7794a
#
_entry.id   6d96191ee33f3d6a8322a2cdfef7794a
#
_cell.length_a   1.000
_cell.length_b   1.000
_cell.length_c   1.000
_cell.angle_alpha   90.00
_cell.angle_beta   90.00
_cell.angle_gamma   90.00
#
_symmetry.space_group_name_H-M   'P 1'
#
loop_
_entity.id
_entity.type
_entity.pdbx_description
1 polymer ?
#
loop_
_entity_poly.entity_id
_entity_poly.type
_entity_poly.pdbx_seq_one_letter_code
_entity_poly.pdbx_strand_id
1 'polypeptide(L)'
;FISNNIHVLFACQLVYSSTKNKFMMNILTTQSDMRAAMAALRAGANLKVGLVPTMGALHEGHASLVRRSVKENDVTVVSVFVNPTQFNDSTDLKNYPRTLEADCRLLDELGADYVFAPTPEDIYPEPDTRVFSFPPIDTVMEGPRRPGHFNGVCQIVSKLFDIVNPDRAYFGEKDFQQIAVIRAMVRHLRLSLEIVSCPIVREPSGLALSSRNTLLSPEEKVTAVNISKTLFAAQDYAKAHTVAETHDYVVSTLNAIEGLEVEYFEIVDGTTLQSVRSWDDAPYIVGCITVYCGAKPIRLIDNICFKK
;
A
#
# COMPACT_ATOMS: atom_id res chain seq x y z
N PHE A 1 13.00 -2.21 -53.68
CA PHE A 1 12.56 -1.21 -52.68
C PHE A 1 12.68 -1.85 -51.30
N ILE A 2 13.76 -1.50 -50.63
CA ILE A 2 14.14 -2.02 -49.33
C ILE A 2 13.67 -1.03 -48.28
N SER A 3 12.75 -1.40 -47.41
CA SER A 3 12.32 -0.63 -46.26
C SER A 3 13.20 -0.98 -45.09
N ASN A 4 14.00 -0.02 -44.62
CA ASN A 4 14.85 -0.13 -43.44
C ASN A 4 14.01 0.03 -42.16
N ASN A 5 13.82 -1.03 -41.39
CA ASN A 5 13.44 -0.96 -40.00
C ASN A 5 14.71 -0.87 -39.15
N ILE A 6 15.03 0.33 -38.69
CA ILE A 6 16.09 0.55 -37.71
C ILE A 6 15.46 0.37 -36.31
N HIS A 7 15.58 -0.79 -35.74
CA HIS A 7 15.44 -0.99 -34.30
C HIS A 7 16.71 -0.45 -33.64
N VAL A 8 16.59 0.70 -32.99
CA VAL A 8 17.66 1.24 -32.16
C VAL A 8 17.70 0.46 -30.86
N LEU A 9 18.58 -0.55 -30.82
CA LEU A 9 19.03 -1.18 -29.59
C LEU A 9 19.94 -0.20 -28.84
N PHE A 10 19.41 0.50 -27.84
CA PHE A 10 20.25 1.17 -26.85
C PHE A 10 20.84 0.10 -25.91
N ALA A 11 22.05 -0.33 -26.24
CA ALA A 11 22.89 -1.07 -25.31
C ALA A 11 23.32 -0.11 -24.19
N CYS A 12 22.71 -0.26 -23.01
CA CYS A 12 23.11 0.47 -21.83
C CYS A 12 24.45 -0.10 -21.33
N GLN A 13 25.57 0.57 -21.67
CA GLN A 13 26.88 0.29 -21.08
C GLN A 13 26.88 0.82 -19.65
N LEU A 14 26.80 -0.09 -18.68
CA LEU A 14 26.99 0.17 -17.26
C LEU A 14 28.47 0.48 -17.00
N VAL A 15 28.80 1.77 -16.83
CA VAL A 15 30.04 2.19 -16.16
C VAL A 15 29.67 2.59 -14.73
N TYR A 16 29.97 1.73 -13.78
CA TYR A 16 29.78 2.00 -12.36
C TYR A 16 30.84 3.02 -11.92
N SER A 17 30.45 4.28 -11.76
CA SER A 17 31.28 5.32 -11.14
C SER A 17 30.78 5.57 -9.72
N SER A 18 31.68 5.60 -8.76
CA SER A 18 31.45 5.74 -7.32
C SER A 18 30.92 7.11 -6.86
N THR A 19 30.50 7.95 -7.77
CA THR A 19 29.75 9.19 -7.52
C THR A 19 28.38 9.03 -8.16
N LYS A 20 27.30 9.19 -7.38
CA LYS A 20 25.91 9.12 -7.86
C LYS A 20 25.69 10.13 -9.00
N ASN A 21 26.07 9.76 -10.22
CA ASN A 21 25.53 10.40 -11.41
C ASN A 21 24.06 9.98 -11.50
N LYS A 22 23.17 10.94 -11.31
CA LYS A 22 21.73 10.77 -11.37
C LYS A 22 21.36 10.31 -12.79
N PHE A 23 21.18 9.00 -13.01
CA PHE A 23 20.57 8.49 -14.23
C PHE A 23 19.13 8.99 -14.28
N MET A 24 18.64 9.34 -15.47
CA MET A 24 17.22 9.63 -15.66
C MET A 24 16.40 8.39 -15.28
N MET A 25 15.34 8.59 -14.51
CA MET A 25 14.42 7.52 -14.14
C MET A 25 13.82 6.85 -15.39
N ASN A 26 13.79 5.53 -15.43
CA ASN A 26 13.26 4.77 -16.55
C ASN A 26 11.78 4.44 -16.33
N ILE A 27 10.93 4.77 -17.29
CA ILE A 27 9.51 4.40 -17.28
C ILE A 27 9.32 3.20 -18.19
N LEU A 28 8.90 2.07 -17.62
CA LEU A 28 8.65 0.82 -18.34
C LEU A 28 7.16 0.47 -18.27
N THR A 29 6.60 0.11 -19.40
CA THR A 29 5.14 -0.08 -19.56
C THR A 29 4.76 -1.53 -19.87
N THR A 30 5.73 -2.43 -20.05
CA THR A 30 5.46 -3.84 -20.30
C THR A 30 6.19 -4.73 -19.29
N GLN A 31 5.60 -5.90 -18.99
CA GLN A 31 6.24 -6.93 -18.17
C GLN A 31 7.57 -7.38 -18.78
N SER A 32 7.60 -7.53 -20.11
CA SER A 32 8.80 -7.97 -20.83
C SER A 32 9.98 -7.03 -20.60
N ASP A 33 9.76 -5.71 -20.75
CA ASP A 33 10.82 -4.72 -20.57
C ASP A 33 11.30 -4.65 -19.12
N MET A 34 10.36 -4.74 -18.14
CA MET A 34 10.72 -4.75 -16.72
C MET A 34 11.53 -5.99 -16.36
N ARG A 35 11.13 -7.19 -16.82
CA ARG A 35 11.90 -8.42 -16.60
C ARG A 35 13.29 -8.34 -17.25
N ALA A 36 13.40 -7.80 -18.46
CA ALA A 36 14.67 -7.62 -19.16
C ALA A 36 15.60 -6.65 -18.39
N ALA A 37 15.06 -5.52 -17.90
CA ALA A 37 15.80 -4.55 -17.09
C ALA A 37 16.31 -5.19 -15.79
N MET A 38 15.46 -5.91 -15.04
CA MET A 38 15.85 -6.57 -13.80
C MET A 38 16.87 -7.71 -14.03
N ALA A 39 16.74 -8.46 -15.11
CA ALA A 39 17.71 -9.49 -15.49
C ALA A 39 19.08 -8.89 -15.83
N ALA A 40 19.11 -7.78 -16.58
CA ALA A 40 20.35 -7.07 -16.92
C ALA A 40 21.06 -6.52 -15.66
N LEU A 41 20.30 -5.94 -14.72
CA LEU A 41 20.86 -5.45 -13.44
C LEU A 41 21.51 -6.57 -12.64
N ARG A 42 20.85 -7.72 -12.53
CA ARG A 42 21.35 -8.87 -11.75
C ARG A 42 22.50 -9.62 -12.41
N ALA A 43 22.66 -9.53 -13.73
CA ALA A 43 23.79 -10.13 -14.45
C ALA A 43 25.12 -9.38 -14.18
N GLY A 44 25.04 -8.09 -13.84
CA GLY A 44 26.24 -7.24 -13.67
C GLY A 44 26.76 -7.14 -12.24
N ALA A 45 25.89 -7.24 -11.23
CA ALA A 45 26.22 -7.09 -9.82
C ALA A 45 25.12 -7.67 -8.91
N ASN A 46 25.49 -8.01 -7.67
CA ASN A 46 24.52 -8.46 -6.65
C ASN A 46 23.79 -7.25 -6.01
N LEU A 47 23.06 -6.49 -6.82
CA LEU A 47 22.33 -5.31 -6.37
C LEU A 47 21.05 -5.68 -5.60
N LYS A 48 20.78 -4.92 -4.54
CA LYS A 48 19.55 -5.01 -3.77
C LYS A 48 18.45 -4.19 -4.46
N VAL A 49 17.33 -4.82 -4.73
CA VAL A 49 16.18 -4.21 -5.39
C VAL A 49 15.04 -4.02 -4.39
N GLY A 50 14.62 -2.78 -4.21
CA GLY A 50 13.43 -2.41 -3.47
C GLY A 50 12.24 -2.20 -4.41
N LEU A 51 11.06 -2.69 -4.03
CA LEU A 51 9.80 -2.46 -4.75
C LEU A 51 8.82 -1.69 -3.88
N VAL A 52 8.21 -0.66 -4.45
CA VAL A 52 7.11 0.08 -3.83
C VAL A 52 5.86 -0.08 -4.70
N PRO A 53 4.95 -1.01 -4.38
CA PRO A 53 3.69 -1.17 -5.10
C PRO A 53 2.74 -0.02 -4.81
N THR A 54 2.25 0.67 -5.85
CA THR A 54 1.24 1.73 -5.76
C THR A 54 0.18 1.63 -6.85
N MET A 55 -0.92 2.33 -6.66
CA MET A 55 -1.95 2.51 -7.69
C MET A 55 -1.88 3.89 -8.37
N GLY A 56 -0.82 4.67 -8.13
CA GLY A 56 -0.73 6.06 -8.57
C GLY A 56 -1.47 7.04 -7.67
N ALA A 57 -1.69 8.27 -8.14
CA ALA A 57 -2.18 9.39 -7.35
C ALA A 57 -1.35 9.57 -6.07
N LEU A 58 -0.04 9.67 -6.27
CA LEU A 58 0.94 9.63 -5.18
C LEU A 58 0.82 10.85 -4.26
N HIS A 59 1.03 10.60 -3.00
CA HIS A 59 1.06 11.62 -1.94
C HIS A 59 2.24 11.34 -1.00
N GLU A 60 2.47 12.19 -0.02
CA GLU A 60 3.60 12.11 0.91
C GLU A 60 3.69 10.75 1.64
N GLY A 61 2.56 10.07 1.87
CA GLY A 61 2.55 8.70 2.37
C GLY A 61 3.30 7.74 1.45
N HIS A 62 3.05 7.79 0.14
CA HIS A 62 3.80 6.99 -0.85
C HIS A 62 5.26 7.47 -0.96
N ALA A 63 5.49 8.79 -0.95
CA ALA A 63 6.83 9.36 -1.01
C ALA A 63 7.72 8.87 0.16
N SER A 64 7.16 8.68 1.35
CA SER A 64 7.89 8.13 2.49
C SER A 64 8.38 6.69 2.26
N LEU A 65 7.56 5.85 1.59
CA LEU A 65 7.96 4.49 1.20
C LEU A 65 9.11 4.51 0.19
N VAL A 66 8.99 5.37 -0.82
CA VAL A 66 10.00 5.52 -1.87
C VAL A 66 11.33 6.00 -1.28
N ARG A 67 11.34 7.05 -0.45
CA ARG A 67 12.55 7.53 0.23
C ARG A 67 13.22 6.43 1.07
N ARG A 68 12.41 5.64 1.76
CA ARG A 68 12.92 4.50 2.53
C ARG A 68 13.53 3.44 1.63
N SER A 69 12.86 3.07 0.53
CA SER A 69 13.39 2.13 -0.45
C SER A 69 14.72 2.61 -1.06
N VAL A 70 14.78 3.87 -1.50
CA VAL A 70 15.99 4.50 -2.08
C VAL A 70 17.17 4.51 -1.07
N LYS A 71 16.87 4.65 0.21
CA LYS A 71 17.90 4.62 1.27
C LYS A 71 18.44 3.22 1.56
N GLU A 72 17.59 2.21 1.45
CA GLU A 72 17.86 0.84 1.92
C GLU A 72 18.26 -0.13 0.80
N ASN A 73 18.13 0.27 -0.49
CA ASN A 73 18.45 -0.58 -1.64
C ASN A 73 19.34 0.15 -2.65
N ASP A 74 19.95 -0.62 -3.53
CA ASP A 74 20.78 -0.10 -4.63
C ASP A 74 19.89 0.40 -5.79
N VAL A 75 18.75 -0.26 -6.00
CA VAL A 75 17.77 0.04 -7.05
C VAL A 75 16.37 0.09 -6.44
N THR A 76 15.60 1.12 -6.78
CA THR A 76 14.20 1.26 -6.38
C THR A 76 13.28 1.25 -7.60
N VAL A 77 12.36 0.30 -7.60
CA VAL A 77 11.26 0.18 -8.58
C VAL A 77 9.96 0.62 -7.90
N VAL A 78 9.21 1.50 -8.55
CA VAL A 78 7.86 1.88 -8.09
C VAL A 78 6.85 1.44 -9.14
N SER A 79 5.85 0.63 -8.77
CA SER A 79 4.75 0.35 -9.68
C SER A 79 3.67 1.41 -9.56
N VAL A 80 3.12 1.83 -10.70
CA VAL A 80 1.96 2.73 -10.81
C VAL A 80 0.90 2.01 -11.62
N PHE A 81 0.02 1.25 -10.95
CA PHE A 81 -0.95 0.40 -11.61
C PHE A 81 -2.27 0.32 -10.83
N VAL A 82 -3.35 0.82 -11.42
CA VAL A 82 -4.71 0.68 -10.85
C VAL A 82 -5.22 -0.71 -11.16
N ASN A 83 -5.09 -1.60 -10.17
CA ASN A 83 -5.44 -3.02 -10.34
C ASN A 83 -6.96 -3.25 -10.32
N PRO A 84 -7.58 -3.68 -11.43
CA PRO A 84 -9.03 -3.84 -11.48
C PRO A 84 -9.55 -4.97 -10.58
N THR A 85 -8.76 -6.03 -10.36
CA THR A 85 -9.23 -7.23 -9.65
C THR A 85 -9.40 -7.05 -8.15
N GLN A 86 -8.85 -5.98 -7.55
CA GLN A 86 -8.98 -5.69 -6.12
C GLN A 86 -10.15 -4.75 -5.78
N PHE A 87 -10.84 -4.22 -6.80
CA PHE A 87 -12.02 -3.38 -6.61
C PHE A 87 -13.28 -4.24 -6.63
N ASN A 88 -14.05 -4.17 -5.56
CA ASN A 88 -15.37 -4.79 -5.46
C ASN A 88 -16.51 -3.86 -5.89
N ASP A 89 -16.20 -2.57 -6.10
CA ASP A 89 -17.11 -1.54 -6.63
C ASP A 89 -16.53 -0.97 -7.94
N SER A 90 -17.28 -1.12 -9.02
CA SER A 90 -16.91 -0.61 -10.34
C SER A 90 -16.88 0.93 -10.39
N THR A 91 -17.64 1.61 -9.53
CA THR A 91 -17.67 3.07 -9.43
C THR A 91 -16.39 3.58 -8.77
N ASP A 92 -15.90 2.91 -7.71
CA ASP A 92 -14.61 3.23 -7.07
C ASP A 92 -13.45 3.04 -8.08
N LEU A 93 -13.43 1.94 -8.82
CA LEU A 93 -12.44 1.71 -9.89
C LEU A 93 -12.47 2.80 -10.97
N LYS A 94 -13.68 3.18 -11.43
CA LYS A 94 -13.84 4.18 -12.49
C LYS A 94 -13.38 5.57 -12.03
N ASN A 95 -13.67 5.92 -10.79
CA ASN A 95 -13.36 7.24 -10.22
C ASN A 95 -11.97 7.30 -9.58
N TYR A 96 -11.22 6.19 -9.54
CA TYR A 96 -9.89 6.19 -8.96
C TYR A 96 -8.96 7.14 -9.74
N PRO A 97 -8.30 8.09 -9.08
CA PRO A 97 -7.50 9.12 -9.75
C PRO A 97 -6.31 8.50 -10.51
N ARG A 98 -6.06 9.02 -11.71
CA ARG A 98 -4.96 8.61 -12.59
C ARG A 98 -4.14 9.83 -12.96
N THR A 99 -2.91 9.91 -12.42
CA THR A 99 -2.05 11.10 -12.51
C THR A 99 -0.62 10.73 -12.90
N LEU A 100 -0.44 9.77 -13.82
CA LEU A 100 0.87 9.16 -14.12
C LEU A 100 1.99 10.17 -14.36
N GLU A 101 1.72 11.27 -15.10
CA GLU A 101 2.74 12.27 -15.39
C GLU A 101 3.20 13.02 -14.12
N ALA A 102 2.26 13.38 -13.23
CA ALA A 102 2.59 13.99 -11.94
C ALA A 102 3.30 13.00 -11.01
N ASP A 103 2.85 11.74 -11.01
CA ASP A 103 3.47 10.67 -10.25
C ASP A 103 4.93 10.44 -10.70
N CYS A 104 5.19 10.38 -12.00
CA CYS A 104 6.54 10.23 -12.54
C CYS A 104 7.46 11.40 -12.17
N ARG A 105 6.98 12.65 -12.21
CA ARG A 105 7.78 13.80 -11.75
C ARG A 105 8.17 13.67 -10.29
N LEU A 106 7.22 13.35 -9.43
CA LEU A 106 7.49 13.14 -8.01
C LEU A 106 8.49 11.99 -7.78
N LEU A 107 8.34 10.87 -8.49
CA LEU A 107 9.22 9.70 -8.35
C LEU A 107 10.66 9.99 -8.80
N ASP A 108 10.84 10.78 -9.87
CA ASP A 108 12.18 11.22 -10.31
C ASP A 108 12.84 12.13 -9.27
N GLU A 109 12.09 13.08 -8.67
CA GLU A 109 12.57 13.93 -7.58
C GLU A 109 12.97 13.12 -6.34
N LEU A 110 12.24 12.03 -6.04
CA LEU A 110 12.52 11.14 -4.93
C LEU A 110 13.70 10.19 -5.17
N GLY A 111 14.16 10.09 -6.42
CA GLY A 111 15.29 9.25 -6.79
C GLY A 111 14.95 7.79 -7.04
N ALA A 112 13.71 7.48 -7.45
CA ALA A 112 13.37 6.16 -7.97
C ALA A 112 14.15 5.89 -9.28
N ASP A 113 14.59 4.66 -9.49
CA ASP A 113 15.35 4.26 -10.67
C ASP A 113 14.42 3.82 -11.81
N TYR A 114 13.32 3.15 -11.46
CA TYR A 114 12.33 2.63 -12.40
C TYR A 114 10.91 2.92 -11.96
N VAL A 115 10.09 3.32 -12.90
CA VAL A 115 8.61 3.30 -12.79
C VAL A 115 8.08 2.20 -13.68
N PHE A 116 7.29 1.31 -13.09
CA PHE A 116 6.57 0.27 -13.81
C PHE A 116 5.09 0.65 -13.92
N ALA A 117 4.67 1.09 -15.10
CA ALA A 117 3.32 1.57 -15.37
C ALA A 117 2.64 0.76 -16.50
N PRO A 118 2.34 -0.53 -16.26
CA PRO A 118 1.76 -1.41 -17.27
C PRO A 118 0.27 -1.12 -17.50
N THR A 119 -0.27 -1.67 -18.60
CA THR A 119 -1.72 -1.71 -18.83
C THR A 119 -2.36 -2.94 -18.19
N PRO A 120 -3.68 -2.95 -17.95
CA PRO A 120 -4.39 -4.14 -17.48
C PRO A 120 -4.22 -5.34 -18.41
N GLU A 121 -4.18 -5.13 -19.72
CA GLU A 121 -4.03 -6.17 -20.75
C GLU A 121 -2.63 -6.80 -20.71
N ASP A 122 -1.61 -5.99 -20.37
CA ASP A 122 -0.23 -6.51 -20.19
C ASP A 122 -0.13 -7.37 -18.93
N ILE A 123 -0.70 -6.90 -17.79
CA ILE A 123 -0.67 -7.63 -16.52
C ILE A 123 -1.56 -8.87 -16.55
N TYR A 124 -2.71 -8.78 -17.21
CA TYR A 124 -3.72 -9.83 -17.31
C TYR A 124 -4.07 -10.13 -18.77
N PRO A 125 -3.11 -10.72 -19.56
CA PRO A 125 -3.43 -11.14 -20.92
C PRO A 125 -4.54 -12.22 -20.96
N GLU A 126 -4.67 -12.94 -19.85
CA GLU A 126 -5.76 -13.85 -19.53
C GLU A 126 -6.24 -13.62 -18.09
N PRO A 127 -7.52 -13.96 -17.77
CA PRO A 127 -8.03 -13.84 -16.40
C PRO A 127 -7.16 -14.64 -15.42
N ASP A 128 -6.80 -13.99 -14.30
CA ASP A 128 -6.06 -14.67 -13.23
C ASP A 128 -7.03 -15.50 -12.38
N THR A 129 -6.99 -16.81 -12.55
CA THR A 129 -7.87 -17.75 -11.84
C THR A 129 -7.32 -18.23 -10.51
N ARG A 130 -6.13 -17.75 -10.08
CA ARG A 130 -5.56 -18.11 -8.79
C ARG A 130 -6.42 -17.58 -7.66
N VAL A 131 -6.65 -18.41 -6.66
CA VAL A 131 -7.40 -18.06 -5.46
C VAL A 131 -6.44 -18.09 -4.27
N PHE A 132 -6.30 -16.92 -3.63
CA PHE A 132 -5.55 -16.75 -2.40
C PHE A 132 -6.54 -16.57 -1.24
N SER A 133 -6.41 -17.39 -0.22
CA SER A 133 -7.18 -17.29 1.03
C SER A 133 -6.30 -17.69 2.20
N PHE A 134 -6.34 -16.88 3.25
CA PHE A 134 -5.48 -17.02 4.44
C PHE A 134 -6.28 -16.84 5.75
N PRO A 135 -7.33 -17.69 5.98
CA PRO A 135 -8.08 -17.58 7.22
C PRO A 135 -7.16 -17.83 8.44
N PRO A 136 -7.38 -17.14 9.55
CA PRO A 136 -8.47 -16.15 9.77
C PRO A 136 -8.09 -14.72 9.34
N ILE A 137 -6.88 -14.48 8.81
CA ILE A 137 -6.32 -13.15 8.54
C ILE A 137 -7.16 -12.35 7.51
N ASP A 138 -7.70 -13.03 6.49
CA ASP A 138 -8.48 -12.44 5.40
C ASP A 138 -10.01 -12.54 5.59
N THR A 139 -10.47 -13.06 6.75
CA THR A 139 -11.90 -13.27 7.03
C THR A 139 -12.45 -12.37 8.12
N VAL A 140 -11.66 -11.43 8.61
CA VAL A 140 -12.01 -10.42 9.61
C VAL A 140 -11.94 -9.01 9.02
N MET A 141 -12.41 -7.99 9.71
CA MET A 141 -12.31 -6.57 9.37
C MET A 141 -12.70 -6.24 7.91
N GLU A 142 -11.73 -5.95 7.05
CA GLU A 142 -11.95 -5.64 5.61
C GLU A 142 -12.44 -6.85 4.80
N GLY A 143 -12.05 -8.07 5.18
CA GLY A 143 -12.34 -9.28 4.41
C GLY A 143 -13.81 -9.46 4.09
N PRO A 144 -14.72 -9.59 5.08
CA PRO A 144 -16.14 -9.74 4.85
C PRO A 144 -16.82 -8.49 4.25
N ARG A 145 -16.23 -7.30 4.44
CA ARG A 145 -16.76 -6.01 3.94
C ARG A 145 -16.36 -5.71 2.51
N ARG A 146 -15.29 -6.36 2.04
CA ARG A 146 -14.75 -6.21 0.68
C ARG A 146 -14.51 -7.58 0.03
N PRO A 147 -15.55 -8.33 -0.31
CA PRO A 147 -15.42 -9.67 -0.92
C PRO A 147 -14.51 -9.64 -2.14
N GLY A 148 -13.52 -10.55 -2.21
CA GLY A 148 -12.57 -10.64 -3.31
C GLY A 148 -11.39 -9.66 -3.27
N HIS A 149 -11.44 -8.62 -2.43
CA HIS A 149 -10.38 -7.61 -2.37
C HIS A 149 -9.00 -8.18 -2.11
N PHE A 150 -8.83 -8.96 -1.04
CA PHE A 150 -7.54 -9.52 -0.69
C PHE A 150 -7.03 -10.55 -1.71
N ASN A 151 -7.94 -11.31 -2.35
CA ASN A 151 -7.56 -12.15 -3.47
C ASN A 151 -6.96 -11.32 -4.61
N GLY A 152 -7.64 -10.22 -5.01
CA GLY A 152 -7.13 -9.31 -6.05
C GLY A 152 -5.80 -8.65 -5.67
N VAL A 153 -5.62 -8.26 -4.40
CA VAL A 153 -4.34 -7.74 -3.89
C VAL A 153 -3.24 -8.81 -4.03
N CYS A 154 -3.50 -10.05 -3.61
CA CYS A 154 -2.53 -11.12 -3.72
C CYS A 154 -2.20 -11.47 -5.18
N GLN A 155 -3.20 -11.45 -6.09
CA GLN A 155 -2.98 -11.67 -7.51
C GLN A 155 -2.00 -10.65 -8.10
N ILE A 156 -2.24 -9.35 -7.90
CA ILE A 156 -1.35 -8.33 -8.45
C ILE A 156 0.01 -8.30 -7.76
N VAL A 157 0.05 -8.34 -6.42
CA VAL A 157 1.31 -8.22 -5.68
C VAL A 157 2.23 -9.41 -5.98
N SER A 158 1.69 -10.63 -6.08
CA SER A 158 2.49 -11.80 -6.48
C SER A 158 3.03 -11.69 -7.90
N LYS A 159 2.26 -11.12 -8.85
CA LYS A 159 2.76 -10.83 -10.21
C LYS A 159 3.88 -9.79 -10.19
N LEU A 160 3.71 -8.70 -9.43
CA LEU A 160 4.77 -7.69 -9.30
C LEU A 160 6.04 -8.27 -8.69
N PHE A 161 5.93 -9.17 -7.70
CA PHE A 161 7.08 -9.87 -7.14
C PHE A 161 7.76 -10.79 -8.14
N ASP A 162 7.00 -11.48 -8.98
CA ASP A 162 7.53 -12.33 -10.04
C ASP A 162 8.20 -11.52 -11.18
N ILE A 163 7.64 -10.36 -11.54
CA ILE A 163 8.16 -9.47 -12.59
C ILE A 163 9.45 -8.77 -12.16
N VAL A 164 9.45 -8.19 -10.94
CA VAL A 164 10.55 -7.35 -10.43
C VAL A 164 11.59 -8.19 -9.70
N ASN A 165 11.17 -9.29 -9.08
CA ASN A 165 11.99 -10.14 -8.22
C ASN A 165 12.75 -9.33 -7.14
N PRO A 166 12.04 -8.55 -6.28
CA PRO A 166 12.67 -7.64 -5.33
C PRO A 166 13.30 -8.39 -4.14
N ASP A 167 14.31 -7.77 -3.50
CA ASP A 167 14.81 -8.21 -2.18
C ASP A 167 13.93 -7.70 -1.05
N ARG A 168 13.32 -6.50 -1.22
CA ARG A 168 12.41 -5.86 -0.26
C ARG A 168 11.21 -5.26 -0.98
N ALA A 169 10.03 -5.35 -0.33
CA ALA A 169 8.84 -4.65 -0.79
C ALA A 169 8.24 -3.81 0.35
N TYR A 170 7.91 -2.55 0.06
CA TYR A 170 7.53 -1.53 1.05
C TYR A 170 6.04 -1.27 1.03
N PHE A 171 5.39 -1.35 2.20
CA PHE A 171 3.96 -1.12 2.37
C PHE A 171 3.69 -0.21 3.57
N GLY A 172 2.68 0.66 3.45
CA GLY A 172 2.29 1.56 4.53
C GLY A 172 1.43 0.86 5.60
N GLU A 173 1.75 1.07 6.88
CA GLU A 173 1.01 0.49 8.01
C GLU A 173 -0.45 0.95 8.09
N LYS A 174 -0.83 2.01 7.36
CA LYS A 174 -2.25 2.40 7.26
C LYS A 174 -3.12 1.24 6.76
N ASP A 175 -2.65 0.47 5.80
CA ASP A 175 -3.33 -0.70 5.26
C ASP A 175 -2.88 -1.97 6.02
N PHE A 176 -3.08 -1.96 7.35
CA PHE A 176 -2.49 -2.91 8.29
C PHE A 176 -2.82 -4.37 7.97
N GLN A 177 -4.09 -4.69 7.73
CA GLN A 177 -4.51 -6.05 7.38
C GLN A 177 -3.95 -6.49 6.03
N GLN A 178 -3.82 -5.59 5.05
CA GLN A 178 -3.20 -5.90 3.77
C GLN A 178 -1.76 -6.38 3.93
N ILE A 179 -0.97 -5.76 4.82
CA ILE A 179 0.41 -6.20 5.11
C ILE A 179 0.41 -7.62 5.69
N ALA A 180 -0.51 -7.94 6.60
CA ALA A 180 -0.63 -9.27 7.17
C ALA A 180 -0.96 -10.34 6.11
N VAL A 181 -1.89 -10.03 5.21
CA VAL A 181 -2.28 -10.91 4.08
C VAL A 181 -1.10 -11.09 3.11
N ILE A 182 -0.39 -10.03 2.75
CA ILE A 182 0.79 -10.12 1.87
C ILE A 182 1.89 -10.96 2.51
N ARG A 183 2.15 -10.80 3.81
CA ARG A 183 3.11 -11.66 4.53
C ARG A 183 2.70 -13.13 4.53
N ALA A 184 1.40 -13.41 4.66
CA ALA A 184 0.88 -14.78 4.55
C ALA A 184 1.09 -15.34 3.13
N MET A 185 0.83 -14.55 2.09
CA MET A 185 1.07 -14.90 0.70
C MET A 185 2.55 -15.19 0.42
N VAL A 186 3.46 -14.34 0.90
CA VAL A 186 4.91 -14.52 0.74
C VAL A 186 5.36 -15.84 1.35
N ARG A 187 4.89 -16.17 2.57
CA ARG A 187 5.18 -17.47 3.19
C ARG A 187 4.59 -18.64 2.41
N HIS A 188 3.35 -18.51 1.96
CA HIS A 188 2.65 -19.56 1.18
C HIS A 188 3.39 -19.86 -0.13
N LEU A 189 3.80 -18.83 -0.84
CA LEU A 189 4.54 -18.94 -2.11
C LEU A 189 6.04 -19.21 -1.90
N ARG A 190 6.52 -19.24 -0.65
CA ARG A 190 7.95 -19.44 -0.28
C ARG A 190 8.89 -18.47 -0.98
N LEU A 191 8.47 -17.22 -1.11
CA LEU A 191 9.28 -16.18 -1.74
C LEU A 191 10.37 -15.67 -0.78
N SER A 192 11.56 -15.44 -1.31
CA SER A 192 12.72 -14.95 -0.56
C SER A 192 12.83 -13.42 -0.66
N LEU A 193 11.84 -12.70 -0.11
CA LEU A 193 11.88 -11.25 0.00
C LEU A 193 11.40 -10.79 1.38
N GLU A 194 11.84 -9.62 1.80
CA GLU A 194 11.40 -8.98 3.04
C GLU A 194 10.22 -8.05 2.78
N ILE A 195 9.15 -8.18 3.58
CA ILE A 195 8.04 -7.21 3.60
C ILE A 195 8.31 -6.17 4.67
N VAL A 196 8.64 -4.96 4.22
CA VAL A 196 8.96 -3.82 5.07
C VAL A 196 7.70 -3.00 5.31
N SER A 197 7.24 -2.95 6.56
CA SER A 197 6.16 -2.03 6.97
C SER A 197 6.72 -0.65 7.28
N CYS A 198 6.03 0.39 6.82
CA CYS A 198 6.42 1.78 7.03
C CYS A 198 5.32 2.52 7.81
N PRO A 199 5.69 3.37 8.78
CA PRO A 199 4.72 4.07 9.62
C PRO A 199 3.70 4.87 8.85
N ILE A 200 2.52 5.07 9.45
CA ILE A 200 1.48 5.93 8.89
C ILE A 200 2.00 7.38 8.81
N VAL A 201 1.92 7.95 7.61
CA VAL A 201 2.16 9.39 7.42
C VAL A 201 0.83 10.12 7.52
N ARG A 202 0.84 11.22 8.28
CA ARG A 202 -0.35 12.04 8.54
C ARG A 202 -0.16 13.46 8.01
N GLU A 203 -1.25 14.12 7.67
CA GLU A 203 -1.27 15.57 7.45
C GLU A 203 -0.91 16.30 8.76
N PRO A 204 -0.49 17.58 8.72
CA PRO A 204 -0.27 18.38 9.93
C PRO A 204 -1.48 18.43 10.86
N SER A 205 -2.68 18.26 10.32
CA SER A 205 -3.95 18.13 11.04
C SER A 205 -4.07 16.86 11.88
N GLY A 206 -3.29 15.82 11.56
CA GLY A 206 -3.35 14.46 12.11
C GLY A 206 -4.09 13.46 11.23
N LEU A 207 -4.81 13.88 10.19
CA LEU A 207 -5.52 12.99 9.29
C LEU A 207 -4.53 12.06 8.55
N ALA A 208 -4.77 10.75 8.58
CA ALA A 208 -3.96 9.79 7.83
C ALA A 208 -4.03 10.07 6.33
N LEU A 209 -2.87 10.12 5.66
CA LEU A 209 -2.81 10.39 4.23
C LEU A 209 -3.43 9.26 3.42
N SER A 210 -4.31 9.64 2.50
CA SER A 210 -4.98 8.74 1.57
C SER A 210 -5.31 9.49 0.28
N SER A 211 -5.23 8.81 -0.88
CA SER A 211 -5.71 9.35 -2.15
C SER A 211 -7.21 9.72 -2.09
N ARG A 212 -7.98 9.04 -1.23
CA ARG A 212 -9.40 9.35 -1.00
C ARG A 212 -9.65 10.67 -0.27
N ASN A 213 -8.64 11.24 0.41
CA ASN A 213 -8.79 12.55 1.06
C ASN A 213 -9.06 13.68 0.06
N THR A 214 -8.73 13.49 -1.22
CA THR A 214 -9.06 14.43 -2.29
C THR A 214 -10.55 14.51 -2.62
N LEU A 215 -11.32 13.52 -2.19
CA LEU A 215 -12.77 13.45 -2.39
C LEU A 215 -13.56 14.20 -1.28
N LEU A 216 -12.90 14.53 -0.17
CA LEU A 216 -13.48 15.23 0.97
C LEU A 216 -13.51 16.75 0.71
N SER A 217 -14.60 17.42 1.08
CA SER A 217 -14.65 18.88 1.15
C SER A 217 -13.70 19.40 2.24
N PRO A 218 -13.37 20.71 2.26
CA PRO A 218 -12.59 21.30 3.36
C PRO A 218 -13.19 21.04 4.75
N GLU A 219 -14.51 21.15 4.89
CA GLU A 219 -15.25 20.92 6.13
C GLU A 219 -15.21 19.44 6.53
N GLU A 220 -15.41 18.53 5.56
CA GLU A 220 -15.31 17.09 5.79
C GLU A 220 -13.91 16.66 6.20
N LYS A 221 -12.84 17.30 5.68
CA LYS A 221 -11.47 17.06 6.13
C LYS A 221 -11.28 17.45 7.60
N VAL A 222 -11.84 18.57 8.03
CA VAL A 222 -11.80 18.99 9.44
C VAL A 222 -12.53 17.97 10.33
N THR A 223 -13.68 17.47 9.87
CA THR A 223 -14.46 16.44 10.57
C THR A 223 -13.68 15.12 10.64
N ALA A 224 -13.07 14.67 9.52
CA ALA A 224 -12.32 13.43 9.44
C ALA A 224 -11.08 13.38 10.37
N VAL A 225 -10.50 14.54 10.74
CA VAL A 225 -9.38 14.61 11.69
C VAL A 225 -9.75 14.02 13.06
N ASN A 226 -11.03 14.02 13.42
CA ASN A 226 -11.47 13.42 14.69
C ASN A 226 -11.21 11.92 14.76
N ILE A 227 -11.08 11.22 13.63
CA ILE A 227 -10.72 9.80 13.60
C ILE A 227 -9.38 9.59 14.33
N SER A 228 -8.33 10.26 13.87
CA SER A 228 -7.00 10.12 14.47
C SER A 228 -6.93 10.69 15.89
N LYS A 229 -7.61 11.84 16.15
CA LYS A 229 -7.68 12.43 17.50
C LYS A 229 -8.28 11.46 18.51
N THR A 230 -9.38 10.79 18.14
CA THR A 230 -10.04 9.80 19.01
C THR A 230 -9.15 8.57 19.21
N LEU A 231 -8.47 8.09 18.15
CA LEU A 231 -7.54 6.96 18.28
C LEU A 231 -6.36 7.30 19.21
N PHE A 232 -5.78 8.49 19.10
CA PHE A 232 -4.71 8.90 20.03
C PHE A 232 -5.22 9.06 21.46
N ALA A 233 -6.40 9.66 21.66
CA ALA A 233 -7.01 9.75 22.98
C ALA A 233 -7.30 8.35 23.56
N ALA A 234 -7.69 7.39 22.72
CA ALA A 234 -7.94 6.02 23.14
C ALA A 234 -6.69 5.31 23.67
N GLN A 235 -5.48 5.66 23.19
CA GLN A 235 -4.23 5.11 23.76
C GLN A 235 -4.04 5.51 25.25
N ASP A 236 -4.39 6.75 25.58
CA ASP A 236 -4.32 7.21 26.96
C ASP A 236 -5.46 6.61 27.80
N TYR A 237 -6.66 6.53 27.24
CA TYR A 237 -7.83 5.93 27.88
C TYR A 237 -7.60 4.46 28.24
N ALA A 238 -6.98 3.69 27.35
CA ALA A 238 -6.66 2.27 27.51
C ALA A 238 -5.75 1.97 28.71
N LYS A 239 -4.98 2.96 29.19
CA LYS A 239 -4.08 2.77 30.35
C LYS A 239 -4.83 2.50 31.67
N ALA A 240 -6.11 2.91 31.78
CA ALA A 240 -6.92 2.75 32.97
C ALA A 240 -8.23 1.99 32.71
N HIS A 241 -8.46 1.54 31.49
CA HIS A 241 -9.72 0.92 31.09
C HIS A 241 -9.49 -0.40 30.34
N THR A 242 -10.52 -1.23 30.33
CA THR A 242 -10.52 -2.51 29.62
C THR A 242 -10.54 -2.32 28.10
N VAL A 243 -10.25 -3.40 27.35
CA VAL A 243 -10.36 -3.45 25.89
C VAL A 243 -11.79 -3.09 25.45
N ALA A 244 -12.82 -3.65 26.11
CA ALA A 244 -14.22 -3.39 25.79
C ALA A 244 -14.60 -1.91 26.02
N GLU A 245 -14.23 -1.33 27.17
CA GLU A 245 -14.48 0.08 27.45
C GLU A 245 -13.76 1.01 26.46
N THR A 246 -12.53 0.65 26.06
CA THR A 246 -11.76 1.41 25.06
C THR A 246 -12.41 1.33 23.68
N HIS A 247 -12.91 0.15 23.30
CA HIS A 247 -13.68 -0.03 22.07
C HIS A 247 -14.92 0.88 22.06
N ASP A 248 -15.74 0.81 23.11
CA ASP A 248 -16.98 1.57 23.21
C ASP A 248 -16.73 3.09 23.27
N TYR A 249 -15.65 3.51 23.93
CA TYR A 249 -15.19 4.90 23.92
C TYR A 249 -14.93 5.40 22.49
N VAL A 250 -14.18 4.65 21.69
CA VAL A 250 -13.85 5.06 20.30
C VAL A 250 -15.10 5.14 19.45
N VAL A 251 -15.92 4.08 19.46
CA VAL A 251 -17.13 3.99 18.63
C VAL A 251 -18.15 5.05 19.01
N SER A 252 -18.44 5.23 20.31
CA SER A 252 -19.41 6.21 20.75
C SER A 252 -18.95 7.65 20.51
N THR A 253 -17.64 7.94 20.73
CA THR A 253 -17.07 9.27 20.51
C THR A 253 -17.18 9.67 19.04
N LEU A 254 -16.82 8.77 18.11
CA LEU A 254 -16.86 9.08 16.68
C LEU A 254 -18.29 9.16 16.15
N ASN A 255 -19.18 8.25 16.55
CA ASN A 255 -20.57 8.27 16.13
C ASN A 255 -21.40 9.45 16.70
N ALA A 256 -20.91 10.11 17.75
CA ALA A 256 -21.51 11.36 18.25
C ALA A 256 -21.16 12.58 17.38
N ILE A 257 -20.22 12.46 16.44
CA ILE A 257 -19.80 13.57 15.56
C ILE A 257 -20.64 13.51 14.27
N GLU A 258 -21.38 14.57 13.99
CA GLU A 258 -22.13 14.70 12.75
C GLU A 258 -21.24 14.54 11.53
N GLY A 259 -21.64 13.68 10.58
CA GLY A 259 -20.89 13.38 9.38
C GLY A 259 -19.85 12.27 9.52
N LEU A 260 -19.74 11.60 10.67
CA LEU A 260 -18.97 10.39 10.85
C LEU A 260 -19.87 9.19 11.21
N GLU A 261 -19.57 8.03 10.63
CA GLU A 261 -20.21 6.77 10.95
C GLU A 261 -19.14 5.66 11.00
N VAL A 262 -18.97 5.03 12.16
CA VAL A 262 -18.00 3.94 12.33
C VAL A 262 -18.59 2.66 11.69
N GLU A 263 -17.93 2.16 10.63
CA GLU A 263 -18.28 0.86 10.04
C GLU A 263 -17.82 -0.30 10.93
N TYR A 264 -16.60 -0.20 11.43
CA TYR A 264 -16.06 -1.07 12.47
C TYR A 264 -14.89 -0.41 13.20
N PHE A 265 -14.68 -0.81 14.42
CA PHE A 265 -13.43 -0.66 15.16
C PHE A 265 -13.12 -2.00 15.83
N GLU A 266 -11.96 -2.58 15.53
CA GLU A 266 -11.54 -3.88 16.05
C GLU A 266 -10.20 -3.72 16.76
N ILE A 267 -10.12 -4.17 18.03
CA ILE A 267 -8.87 -4.25 18.80
C ILE A 267 -8.39 -5.68 18.73
N VAL A 268 -7.24 -5.89 18.08
CA VAL A 268 -6.76 -7.20 17.67
C VAL A 268 -5.31 -7.46 18.08
N ASP A 269 -4.94 -8.72 18.21
CA ASP A 269 -3.55 -9.15 18.14
C ASP A 269 -2.96 -8.76 16.78
N GLY A 270 -1.93 -7.91 16.78
CA GLY A 270 -1.31 -7.38 15.56
C GLY A 270 -0.61 -8.44 14.69
N THR A 271 -0.49 -9.67 15.16
CA THR A 271 0.10 -10.77 14.40
C THR A 271 -0.96 -11.67 13.76
N THR A 272 -1.99 -12.03 14.52
CA THR A 272 -3.03 -12.99 14.09
C THR A 272 -4.29 -12.32 13.59
N LEU A 273 -4.47 -11.03 13.86
CA LEU A 273 -5.66 -10.21 13.60
C LEU A 273 -6.92 -10.73 14.30
N GLN A 274 -6.77 -11.57 15.33
CA GLN A 274 -7.89 -12.03 16.13
C GLN A 274 -8.19 -11.03 17.24
N SER A 275 -9.47 -10.79 17.51
CA SER A 275 -9.91 -9.85 18.53
C SER A 275 -9.38 -10.27 19.91
N VAL A 276 -8.87 -9.30 20.67
CA VAL A 276 -8.42 -9.50 22.07
C VAL A 276 -9.49 -9.03 23.03
N ARG A 277 -9.54 -9.65 24.22
CA ARG A 277 -10.47 -9.30 25.31
C ARG A 277 -9.77 -8.65 26.50
N SER A 278 -8.47 -8.86 26.59
CA SER A 278 -7.59 -8.28 27.60
C SER A 278 -6.33 -7.72 26.95
N TRP A 279 -5.74 -6.69 27.56
CA TRP A 279 -4.45 -6.17 27.15
C TRP A 279 -3.30 -7.17 27.31
N ASP A 280 -3.53 -8.28 28.03
CA ASP A 280 -2.55 -9.36 28.24
C ASP A 280 -2.66 -10.52 27.24
N ASP A 281 -3.69 -10.52 26.39
CA ASP A 281 -3.94 -11.59 25.42
C ASP A 281 -2.85 -11.66 24.33
N ALA A 282 -2.16 -10.53 24.04
CA ALA A 282 -1.11 -10.50 23.04
C ALA A 282 0.02 -9.51 23.41
N PRO A 283 1.25 -9.77 22.95
CA PRO A 283 2.37 -8.83 23.13
C PRO A 283 2.27 -7.61 22.19
N TYR A 284 1.53 -7.72 21.08
CA TYR A 284 1.33 -6.68 20.11
C TYR A 284 -0.17 -6.50 19.83
N ILE A 285 -0.73 -5.35 20.18
CA ILE A 285 -2.17 -5.07 20.08
C ILE A 285 -2.38 -3.79 19.27
N VAL A 286 -3.25 -3.90 18.27
CA VAL A 286 -3.57 -2.81 17.33
C VAL A 286 -5.08 -2.61 17.26
N GLY A 287 -5.52 -1.35 17.28
CA GLY A 287 -6.89 -0.98 16.94
C GLY A 287 -6.98 -0.58 15.47
N CYS A 288 -7.79 -1.28 14.69
CA CYS A 288 -8.04 -0.98 13.28
C CYS A 288 -9.46 -0.44 13.11
N ILE A 289 -9.60 0.66 12.39
CA ILE A 289 -10.88 1.35 12.22
C ILE A 289 -11.19 1.65 10.76
N THR A 290 -12.47 1.61 10.45
CA THR A 290 -13.03 2.18 9.23
C THR A 290 -14.20 3.07 9.59
N VAL A 291 -14.20 4.27 9.01
CA VAL A 291 -15.21 5.31 9.24
C VAL A 291 -15.68 5.87 7.91
N TYR A 292 -16.97 5.98 7.73
CA TYR A 292 -17.57 6.78 6.67
C TYR A 292 -17.59 8.24 7.06
N CYS A 293 -17.19 9.13 6.15
CA CYS A 293 -17.15 10.57 6.37
C CYS A 293 -17.87 11.32 5.25
N GLY A 294 -18.72 12.26 5.63
CA GLY A 294 -19.40 13.21 4.74
C GLY A 294 -20.76 12.75 4.22
N ALA A 295 -21.44 13.68 3.55
CA ALA A 295 -22.77 13.47 2.98
C ALA A 295 -22.78 12.45 1.84
N LYS A 296 -21.70 12.38 1.06
CA LYS A 296 -21.36 11.26 0.17
C LYS A 296 -20.33 10.43 0.92
N PRO A 297 -20.74 9.33 1.58
CA PRO A 297 -19.89 8.66 2.56
C PRO A 297 -18.59 8.16 1.92
N ILE A 298 -17.49 8.86 2.23
CA ILE A 298 -16.13 8.45 1.85
C ILE A 298 -15.59 7.53 2.92
N ARG A 299 -15.21 6.34 2.53
CA ARG A 299 -14.68 5.30 3.42
C ARG A 299 -13.21 5.57 3.74
N LEU A 300 -12.90 5.90 4.99
CA LEU A 300 -11.57 6.20 5.51
C LEU A 300 -11.13 5.11 6.48
N ILE A 301 -9.87 4.70 6.39
CA ILE A 301 -9.26 3.73 7.30
C ILE A 301 -8.11 4.35 8.07
N ASP A 302 -7.93 3.91 9.30
CA ASP A 302 -6.81 4.26 10.16
C ASP A 302 -6.52 3.13 11.14
N ASN A 303 -5.42 3.21 11.86
CA ASN A 303 -5.13 2.29 12.96
C ASN A 303 -4.22 2.93 14.01
N ILE A 304 -4.17 2.29 15.17
CA ILE A 304 -3.39 2.73 16.33
C ILE A 304 -2.80 1.52 17.05
N CYS A 305 -1.53 1.61 17.45
CA CYS A 305 -0.90 0.59 18.27
C CYS A 305 -1.15 0.88 19.75
N PHE A 306 -1.79 -0.02 20.47
CA PHE A 306 -2.00 0.07 21.92
C PHE A 306 -0.85 -0.55 22.73
N LYS A 307 -0.26 -1.63 22.21
CA LYS A 307 0.83 -2.38 22.88
C LYS A 307 1.78 -2.94 21.84
N LYS A 308 3.10 -2.85 22.11
CA LYS A 308 4.17 -3.39 21.25
C LYS A 308 5.41 -3.74 22.08
#